data_b97017424a0299c81e995e5fdc077f14
#
_entry.id   b97017424a0299c81e995e5fdc077f14
#
_cell.length_a   1.000
_cell.length_b   1.000
_cell.length_c   1.000
_cell.angle_alpha   90.00
_cell.angle_beta   90.00
_cell.angle_gamma   90.00
#
_symmetry.space_group_name_H-M   'P 1'
#
loop_
_entity.id
_entity.type
_entity.pdbx_description
1 polymer ?
#
loop_
_entity_poly.entity_id
_entity_poly.type
_entity_poly.pdbx_seq_one_letter_code
_entity_poly.pdbx_strand_id
1 'polypeptide(L)'
;MENELISKKELLELTGISYGQLYRWKRKNLIPEEWFIKKSTFTGQETFFPKDRILDRIEKIKDMKGDVSLDDLADMLSPNLMETVFEREKLVERNIVSKTTLDFYTQERGEMEKFAFEKMIYLHILDKMFESGKINFEEGKMVLTLLEEEYPKFKGKGGELLFLRKLGISSCCLVSNICDVYFEDSMKIIERLNLSDLIEELKIKIA
;
A
#
# COMPACT_ATOMS: atom_id res chain seq x y z
N MET A 1 -13.19 0.03 -10.38
CA MET A 1 -13.35 -1.45 -10.56
C MET A 1 -13.80 -1.98 -9.23
N GLU A 2 -14.94 -2.67 -9.16
CA GLU A 2 -15.35 -3.36 -7.94
C GLU A 2 -14.27 -4.40 -7.60
N ASN A 3 -13.71 -4.33 -6.40
CA ASN A 3 -12.80 -5.35 -5.92
C ASN A 3 -13.59 -6.66 -5.80
N GLU A 4 -13.37 -7.60 -6.72
CA GLU A 4 -13.99 -8.91 -6.67
C GLU A 4 -13.61 -9.59 -5.35
N LEU A 5 -14.63 -10.07 -4.63
CA LEU A 5 -14.42 -10.76 -3.36
C LEU A 5 -14.49 -12.27 -3.57
N ILE A 6 -13.61 -13.00 -2.91
CA ILE A 6 -13.62 -14.46 -2.87
C ILE A 6 -14.03 -14.93 -1.47
N SER A 7 -14.90 -15.94 -1.39
CA SER A 7 -15.27 -16.53 -0.12
C SER A 7 -14.12 -17.35 0.46
N LYS A 8 -14.11 -17.53 1.78
CA LYS A 8 -13.12 -18.37 2.46
C LYS A 8 -13.07 -19.79 1.88
N LYS A 9 -14.22 -20.38 1.59
CA LYS A 9 -14.32 -21.73 1.04
C LYS A 9 -13.64 -21.82 -0.32
N GLU A 10 -14.00 -20.94 -1.26
CA GLU A 10 -13.41 -20.88 -2.59
C GLU A 10 -11.90 -20.60 -2.54
N LEU A 11 -11.46 -19.71 -1.63
CA LEU A 11 -10.04 -19.42 -1.44
C LEU A 11 -9.24 -20.67 -1.07
N LEU A 12 -9.72 -21.44 -0.10
CA LEU A 12 -9.05 -22.68 0.34
C LEU A 12 -9.02 -23.73 -0.77
N GLU A 13 -10.12 -23.86 -1.54
CA GLU A 13 -10.21 -24.77 -2.69
C GLU A 13 -9.24 -24.38 -3.81
N LEU A 14 -9.18 -23.09 -4.18
CA LEU A 14 -8.32 -22.60 -5.25
C LEU A 14 -6.83 -22.68 -4.91
N THR A 15 -6.47 -22.31 -3.67
CA THR A 15 -5.06 -22.21 -3.28
C THR A 15 -4.48 -23.50 -2.71
N GLY A 16 -5.34 -24.45 -2.34
CA GLY A 16 -4.94 -25.72 -1.71
C GLY A 16 -4.36 -25.56 -0.30
N ILE A 17 -4.51 -24.38 0.33
CA ILE A 17 -4.08 -24.20 1.71
C ILE A 17 -5.15 -24.67 2.69
N SER A 18 -4.72 -25.11 3.87
CA SER A 18 -5.65 -25.50 4.92
C SER A 18 -6.16 -24.31 5.72
N TYR A 19 -7.32 -24.46 6.37
CA TYR A 19 -7.85 -23.50 7.33
C TYR A 19 -6.82 -23.11 8.41
N GLY A 20 -6.10 -24.11 8.94
CA GLY A 20 -5.06 -23.89 9.93
C GLY A 20 -3.91 -23.03 9.43
N GLN A 21 -3.49 -23.20 8.16
CA GLN A 21 -2.47 -22.39 7.52
C GLN A 21 -2.96 -20.93 7.37
N LEU A 22 -4.17 -20.71 6.85
CA LEU A 22 -4.74 -19.38 6.67
C LEU A 22 -4.78 -18.58 7.99
N TYR A 23 -5.26 -19.19 9.07
CA TYR A 23 -5.33 -18.53 10.37
C TYR A 23 -3.98 -18.44 11.10
N ARG A 24 -3.04 -19.35 10.83
CA ARG A 24 -1.66 -19.23 11.28
C ARG A 24 -0.99 -18.03 10.61
N TRP A 25 -1.19 -17.84 9.30
CA TRP A 25 -0.66 -16.69 8.57
C TRP A 25 -1.30 -15.37 9.01
N LYS A 26 -2.59 -15.37 9.32
CA LYS A 26 -3.24 -14.21 9.98
C LYS A 26 -2.55 -13.85 11.30
N ARG A 27 -2.36 -14.83 12.20
CA ARG A 27 -1.72 -14.60 13.51
C ARG A 27 -0.26 -14.14 13.42
N LYS A 28 0.42 -14.47 12.34
CA LYS A 28 1.80 -14.07 12.06
C LYS A 28 1.87 -12.79 11.20
N ASN A 29 0.75 -12.09 11.00
CA ASN A 29 0.65 -10.90 10.15
C ASN A 29 1.13 -11.08 8.70
N LEU A 30 1.23 -12.33 8.22
CA LEU A 30 1.52 -12.64 6.82
C LEU A 30 0.37 -12.24 5.89
N ILE A 31 -0.85 -12.26 6.40
CA ILE A 31 -2.06 -11.78 5.73
C ILE A 31 -2.67 -10.68 6.61
N PRO A 32 -2.83 -9.46 6.10
CA PRO A 32 -3.40 -8.35 6.83
C PRO A 32 -4.78 -8.66 7.41
N GLU A 33 -5.04 -8.24 8.64
CA GLU A 33 -6.31 -8.53 9.32
C GLU A 33 -7.50 -7.88 8.63
N GLU A 34 -7.33 -6.71 8.06
CA GLU A 34 -8.35 -5.96 7.33
C GLU A 34 -8.85 -6.67 6.07
N TRP A 35 -8.10 -7.66 5.54
CA TRP A 35 -8.56 -8.46 4.41
C TRP A 35 -9.57 -9.53 4.79
N PHE A 36 -9.77 -9.79 6.10
CA PHE A 36 -10.77 -10.71 6.62
C PHE A 36 -12.14 -10.01 6.75
N ILE A 37 -12.82 -9.79 5.63
CA ILE A 37 -14.08 -9.08 5.54
C ILE A 37 -15.22 -10.00 5.96
N LYS A 38 -15.83 -9.73 7.11
CA LYS A 38 -16.98 -10.50 7.59
C LYS A 38 -18.26 -9.92 7.01
N LYS A 39 -19.05 -10.77 6.36
CA LYS A 39 -20.38 -10.41 5.84
C LYS A 39 -21.43 -11.36 6.42
N SER A 40 -22.60 -10.82 6.74
CA SER A 40 -23.77 -11.63 7.08
C SER A 40 -24.35 -12.22 5.80
N THR A 41 -24.51 -13.54 5.78
CA THR A 41 -25.15 -14.28 4.69
C THR A 41 -26.40 -14.95 5.21
N PHE A 42 -27.22 -15.50 4.33
CA PHE A 42 -28.46 -16.20 4.71
C PHE A 42 -28.19 -17.41 5.63
N THR A 43 -26.99 -17.97 5.57
CA THR A 43 -26.54 -19.13 6.38
C THR A 43 -25.74 -18.76 7.61
N GLY A 44 -25.56 -17.46 7.91
CA GLY A 44 -24.78 -16.95 9.03
C GLY A 44 -23.70 -15.96 8.64
N GLN A 45 -22.65 -15.84 9.46
CA GLN A 45 -21.53 -14.94 9.18
C GLN A 45 -20.46 -15.67 8.36
N GLU A 46 -20.12 -15.12 7.19
CA GLU A 46 -19.09 -15.64 6.30
C GLU A 46 -17.94 -14.65 6.13
N THR A 47 -16.72 -15.16 5.89
CA THR A 47 -15.54 -14.35 5.67
C THR A 47 -15.18 -14.33 4.19
N PHE A 48 -14.99 -13.13 3.66
CA PHE A 48 -14.56 -12.86 2.30
C PHE A 48 -13.21 -12.15 2.29
N PHE A 49 -12.54 -12.20 1.14
CA PHE A 49 -11.23 -11.59 0.92
C PHE A 49 -11.22 -10.84 -0.41
N PRO A 50 -10.41 -9.76 -0.56
CA PRO A 50 -10.12 -9.15 -1.85
C PRO A 50 -9.41 -10.19 -2.73
N LYS A 51 -10.08 -10.68 -3.79
CA LYS A 51 -9.70 -11.88 -4.56
C LYS A 51 -8.27 -11.81 -5.08
N ASP A 52 -7.97 -10.80 -5.88
CA ASP A 52 -6.66 -10.72 -6.55
C ASP A 52 -5.52 -10.58 -5.53
N ARG A 53 -5.72 -9.74 -4.52
CA ARG A 53 -4.73 -9.50 -3.46
C ARG A 53 -4.43 -10.74 -2.63
N ILE A 54 -5.46 -11.45 -2.20
CA ILE A 54 -5.28 -12.62 -1.33
C ILE A 54 -4.65 -13.77 -2.10
N LEU A 55 -4.99 -13.95 -3.38
CA LEU A 55 -4.40 -15.00 -4.22
C LEU A 55 -2.91 -14.73 -4.45
N ASP A 56 -2.55 -13.52 -4.87
CA ASP A 56 -1.16 -13.10 -5.08
C ASP A 56 -0.32 -13.24 -3.80
N ARG A 57 -0.89 -12.85 -2.65
CA ARG A 57 -0.22 -12.97 -1.34
C ARG A 57 0.03 -14.42 -0.93
N ILE A 58 -0.96 -15.29 -1.13
CA ILE A 58 -0.82 -16.72 -0.82
C ILE A 58 0.21 -17.39 -1.71
N GLU A 59 0.24 -17.06 -2.99
CA GLU A 59 1.23 -17.56 -3.94
C GLU A 59 2.65 -17.18 -3.48
N LYS A 60 2.90 -15.91 -3.19
CA LYS A 60 4.18 -15.42 -2.66
C LYS A 60 4.59 -16.13 -1.37
N ILE A 61 3.67 -16.31 -0.40
CA ILE A 61 3.97 -17.05 0.83
C ILE A 61 4.34 -18.52 0.53
N LYS A 62 3.69 -19.15 -0.45
CA LYS A 62 3.98 -20.53 -0.85
C LYS A 62 5.35 -20.66 -1.50
N ASP A 63 5.70 -19.74 -2.39
CA ASP A 63 6.97 -19.74 -3.11
C ASP A 63 8.15 -19.53 -2.17
N MET A 64 8.02 -18.63 -1.22
CA MET A 64 9.08 -18.31 -0.23
C MET A 64 9.21 -19.38 0.88
N LYS A 65 8.17 -20.17 1.12
CA LYS A 65 8.12 -21.14 2.22
C LYS A 65 9.12 -22.30 2.08
N GLY A 66 9.67 -22.51 0.90
CA GLY A 66 10.67 -23.58 0.65
C GLY A 66 12.02 -23.30 1.32
N ASP A 67 12.40 -22.03 1.43
CA ASP A 67 13.76 -21.58 1.78
C ASP A 67 13.85 -20.86 3.13
N VAL A 68 12.71 -20.44 3.72
CA VAL A 68 12.68 -19.56 4.89
C VAL A 68 11.65 -20.02 5.92
N SER A 69 11.93 -19.85 7.22
CA SER A 69 10.97 -20.19 8.27
C SER A 69 9.75 -19.26 8.25
N LEU A 70 8.59 -19.69 8.77
CA LEU A 70 7.40 -18.85 8.85
C LEU A 70 7.58 -17.61 9.74
N ASP A 71 8.52 -17.64 10.66
CA ASP A 71 8.84 -16.52 11.54
C ASP A 71 9.74 -15.54 10.80
N ASP A 72 10.74 -16.00 10.07
CA ASP A 72 11.54 -15.16 9.18
C ASP A 72 10.69 -14.58 8.04
N LEU A 73 9.74 -15.36 7.50
CA LEU A 73 8.76 -14.87 6.54
C LEU A 73 7.84 -13.80 7.15
N ALA A 74 7.45 -13.96 8.41
CA ALA A 74 6.66 -12.95 9.11
C ALA A 74 7.48 -11.67 9.35
N ASP A 75 8.76 -11.82 9.68
CA ASP A 75 9.69 -10.71 9.83
C ASP A 75 10.02 -10.05 8.48
N MET A 76 10.10 -10.81 7.39
CA MET A 76 10.27 -10.31 6.03
C MET A 76 8.99 -9.64 5.48
N LEU A 77 7.81 -10.19 5.76
CA LEU A 77 6.52 -9.68 5.30
C LEU A 77 5.82 -8.75 6.31
N SER A 78 6.26 -8.73 7.54
CA SER A 78 5.86 -7.84 8.63
C SER A 78 7.09 -7.49 9.48
N PRO A 79 8.14 -6.92 8.91
CA PRO A 79 9.21 -6.40 9.73
C PRO A 79 8.62 -5.37 10.70
N ASN A 80 9.33 -5.10 11.77
CA ASN A 80 9.14 -3.89 12.56
C ASN A 80 9.63 -2.70 11.72
N LEU A 81 8.99 -2.53 10.57
CA LEU A 81 9.39 -1.61 9.49
C LEU A 81 9.38 -0.15 9.96
N MET A 82 8.64 0.14 11.03
CA MET A 82 8.66 1.45 11.68
C MET A 82 10.05 1.81 12.21
N GLU A 83 10.88 0.83 12.55
CA GLU A 83 12.26 1.02 13.04
C GLU A 83 13.30 0.83 11.93
N THR A 84 12.89 0.39 10.76
CA THR A 84 13.81 0.14 9.65
C THR A 84 14.21 1.46 8.99
N VAL A 85 15.52 1.67 8.90
CA VAL A 85 16.11 2.84 8.25
C VAL A 85 16.91 2.37 7.04
N PHE A 86 16.65 2.95 5.88
CA PHE A 86 17.33 2.64 4.63
C PHE A 86 18.30 3.74 4.24
N GLU A 87 19.47 3.34 3.75
CA GLU A 87 20.44 4.25 3.17
C GLU A 87 20.00 4.66 1.76
N ARG A 88 20.32 5.91 1.40
CA ARG A 88 19.94 6.53 0.12
C ARG A 88 20.30 5.67 -1.09
N GLU A 89 21.52 5.14 -1.12
CA GLU A 89 22.04 4.34 -2.23
C GLU A 89 21.21 3.08 -2.43
N LYS A 90 20.81 2.42 -1.35
CA LYS A 90 20.03 1.18 -1.40
C LYS A 90 18.62 1.37 -1.95
N LEU A 91 18.04 2.57 -1.80
CA LEU A 91 16.71 2.86 -2.35
C LEU A 91 16.71 2.81 -3.89
N VAL A 92 17.78 3.31 -4.51
CA VAL A 92 17.96 3.29 -5.97
C VAL A 92 18.43 1.93 -6.46
N GLU A 93 19.44 1.34 -5.82
CA GLU A 93 19.99 0.04 -6.21
C GLU A 93 18.95 -1.09 -6.21
N ARG A 94 18.05 -1.07 -5.24
CA ARG A 94 16.95 -2.04 -5.12
C ARG A 94 15.69 -1.67 -5.91
N ASN A 95 15.72 -0.60 -6.69
CA ASN A 95 14.56 -0.07 -7.40
C ASN A 95 13.33 0.15 -6.50
N ILE A 96 13.55 0.56 -5.25
CA ILE A 96 12.49 0.90 -4.30
C ILE A 96 11.85 2.22 -4.73
N VAL A 97 12.69 3.18 -5.10
CA VAL A 97 12.32 4.53 -5.55
C VAL A 97 13.23 4.91 -6.73
N SER A 98 12.69 5.60 -7.73
CA SER A 98 13.48 6.11 -8.84
C SER A 98 14.44 7.23 -8.40
N LYS A 99 15.54 7.38 -9.13
CA LYS A 99 16.48 8.47 -8.91
C LYS A 99 15.79 9.83 -9.05
N THR A 100 14.89 9.99 -10.01
CA THR A 100 14.15 11.22 -10.27
C THR A 100 13.34 11.66 -9.05
N THR A 101 12.62 10.75 -8.42
CA THR A 101 11.84 11.04 -7.22
C THR A 101 12.73 11.36 -6.03
N LEU A 102 13.86 10.67 -5.89
CA LEU A 102 14.81 10.93 -4.82
C LEU A 102 15.51 12.29 -4.97
N ASP A 103 15.88 12.67 -6.20
CA ASP A 103 16.47 13.98 -6.51
C ASP A 103 15.44 15.10 -6.28
N PHE A 104 14.19 14.90 -6.68
CA PHE A 104 13.08 15.80 -6.36
C PHE A 104 12.91 16.01 -4.85
N TYR A 105 12.88 14.91 -4.07
CA TYR A 105 12.75 14.99 -2.61
C TYR A 105 13.92 15.77 -2.00
N THR A 106 15.14 15.51 -2.47
CA THR A 106 16.35 16.21 -2.01
C THR A 106 16.28 17.70 -2.30
N GLN A 107 15.79 18.09 -3.47
CA GLN A 107 15.62 19.49 -3.84
C GLN A 107 14.61 20.19 -2.92
N GLU A 108 13.53 19.51 -2.53
CA GLU A 108 12.45 20.10 -1.72
C GLU A 108 12.72 20.08 -0.20
N ARG A 109 13.48 19.11 0.31
CA ARG A 109 13.66 18.88 1.75
C ARG A 109 15.12 18.85 2.23
N GLY A 110 16.07 18.95 1.30
CA GLY A 110 17.48 18.83 1.57
C GLY A 110 18.01 17.40 1.50
N GLU A 111 19.31 17.27 1.61
CA GLU A 111 19.97 15.96 1.57
C GLU A 111 19.67 15.15 2.82
N MET A 112 19.35 13.87 2.60
CA MET A 112 19.17 12.86 3.64
C MET A 112 19.93 11.59 3.25
N GLU A 113 20.76 11.09 4.15
CA GLU A 113 21.46 9.82 3.95
C GLU A 113 20.62 8.60 4.32
N LYS A 114 19.66 8.80 5.22
CA LYS A 114 18.86 7.72 5.80
C LYS A 114 17.38 8.05 5.81
N PHE A 115 16.57 7.09 5.39
CA PHE A 115 15.13 7.21 5.27
C PHE A 115 14.41 6.22 6.19
N ALA A 116 13.63 6.71 7.13
CA ALA A 116 12.71 5.89 7.91
C ALA A 116 11.56 5.39 7.02
N PHE A 117 10.93 4.31 7.42
CA PHE A 117 9.86 3.66 6.65
C PHE A 117 8.74 4.62 6.22
N GLU A 118 8.34 5.53 7.10
CA GLU A 118 7.32 6.55 6.78
C GLU A 118 7.74 7.44 5.60
N LYS A 119 9.00 7.90 5.58
CA LYS A 119 9.51 8.69 4.46
C LYS A 119 9.60 7.89 3.15
N MET A 120 9.86 6.60 3.26
CA MET A 120 9.84 5.70 2.10
C MET A 120 8.44 5.52 1.53
N ILE A 121 7.40 5.51 2.37
CA ILE A 121 5.99 5.53 1.90
C ILE A 121 5.74 6.79 1.08
N TYR A 122 6.15 7.97 1.54
CA TYR A 122 5.97 9.23 0.80
C TYR A 122 6.70 9.21 -0.55
N LEU A 123 7.94 8.76 -0.54
CA LEU A 123 8.72 8.61 -1.78
C LEU A 123 8.08 7.61 -2.75
N HIS A 124 7.59 6.48 -2.25
CA HIS A 124 6.95 5.47 -3.11
C HIS A 124 5.63 5.97 -3.72
N ILE A 125 4.83 6.71 -2.96
CA ILE A 125 3.61 7.36 -3.47
C ILE A 125 3.96 8.38 -4.57
N LEU A 126 4.94 9.25 -4.33
CA LEU A 126 5.40 10.24 -5.31
C LEU A 126 5.95 9.57 -6.57
N ASP A 127 6.72 8.51 -6.41
CA ASP A 127 7.30 7.75 -7.52
C ASP A 127 6.20 7.22 -8.44
N LYS A 128 5.19 6.56 -7.89
CA LYS A 128 4.01 6.11 -8.64
C LYS A 128 3.29 7.25 -9.36
N MET A 129 3.15 8.38 -8.70
CA MET A 129 2.46 9.55 -9.30
C MET A 129 3.28 10.15 -10.44
N PHE A 130 4.59 10.26 -10.31
CA PHE A 130 5.47 10.74 -11.39
C PHE A 130 5.56 9.75 -12.55
N GLU A 131 5.66 8.44 -12.27
CA GLU A 131 5.64 7.39 -13.29
C GLU A 131 4.35 7.41 -14.12
N SER A 132 3.22 7.77 -13.53
CA SER A 132 1.95 7.90 -14.25
C SER A 132 1.95 9.03 -15.29
N GLY A 133 2.87 9.98 -15.20
CA GLY A 133 2.95 11.18 -16.04
C GLY A 133 1.78 12.15 -15.88
N LYS A 134 0.89 11.93 -14.90
CA LYS A 134 -0.33 12.73 -14.69
C LYS A 134 -0.09 13.97 -13.87
N ILE A 135 1.01 14.05 -13.13
CA ILE A 135 1.39 15.18 -12.31
C ILE A 135 2.79 15.68 -12.66
N ASN A 136 3.02 16.99 -12.46
CA ASN A 136 4.32 17.62 -12.57
C ASN A 136 4.99 17.76 -11.18
N PHE A 137 6.21 18.28 -11.12
CA PHE A 137 6.97 18.43 -9.87
C PHE A 137 6.33 19.42 -8.88
N GLU A 138 5.73 20.53 -9.36
CA GLU A 138 5.02 21.46 -8.48
C GLU A 138 3.79 20.81 -7.82
N GLU A 139 3.09 19.97 -8.58
CA GLU A 139 1.99 19.17 -8.07
C GLU A 139 2.50 18.09 -7.10
N GLY A 140 3.67 17.49 -7.38
CA GLY A 140 4.36 16.57 -6.48
C GLY A 140 4.72 17.20 -5.13
N LYS A 141 5.13 18.47 -5.12
CA LYS A 141 5.40 19.23 -3.90
C LYS A 141 4.15 19.39 -3.03
N MET A 142 3.00 19.66 -3.65
CA MET A 142 1.71 19.73 -2.95
C MET A 142 1.38 18.38 -2.30
N VAL A 143 1.56 17.27 -3.01
CA VAL A 143 1.33 15.92 -2.50
C VAL A 143 2.27 15.59 -1.35
N LEU A 144 3.57 15.91 -1.48
CA LEU A 144 4.56 15.67 -0.44
C LEU A 144 4.21 16.41 0.85
N THR A 145 3.83 17.69 0.74
CA THR A 145 3.42 18.49 1.89
C THR A 145 2.19 17.90 2.58
N LEU A 146 1.17 17.52 1.80
CA LEU A 146 -0.03 16.86 2.34
C LEU A 146 0.32 15.56 3.09
N LEU A 147 1.20 14.72 2.50
CA LEU A 147 1.61 13.47 3.13
C LEU A 147 2.35 13.72 4.45
N GLU A 148 3.26 14.67 4.50
CA GLU A 148 4.04 14.99 5.70
C GLU A 148 3.18 15.56 6.83
N GLU A 149 2.18 16.37 6.53
CA GLU A 149 1.33 17.04 7.53
C GLU A 149 0.16 16.15 8.00
N GLU A 150 -0.43 15.38 7.09
CA GLU A 150 -1.71 14.72 7.35
C GLU A 150 -1.61 13.20 7.50
N TYR A 151 -0.68 12.53 6.78
CA TYR A 151 -0.56 11.08 6.85
C TYR A 151 -0.28 10.54 8.27
N PRO A 152 0.54 11.17 9.10
CA PRO A 152 0.75 10.72 10.48
C PRO A 152 -0.54 10.62 11.32
N LYS A 153 -1.57 11.39 10.97
CA LYS A 153 -2.88 11.38 11.65
C LYS A 153 -3.69 10.10 11.35
N PHE A 154 -3.34 9.38 10.29
CA PHE A 154 -3.99 8.11 9.92
C PHE A 154 -3.62 6.96 10.87
N LYS A 155 -2.49 7.05 11.59
CA LYS A 155 -2.04 6.07 12.59
C LYS A 155 -2.12 4.61 12.10
N GLY A 156 -1.70 4.36 10.86
CA GLY A 156 -1.74 3.03 10.24
C GLY A 156 -3.12 2.56 9.78
N LYS A 157 -4.15 3.41 9.85
CA LYS A 157 -5.45 3.11 9.24
C LYS A 157 -5.33 3.23 7.73
N GLY A 158 -5.99 2.34 7.01
CA GLY A 158 -6.10 2.42 5.56
C GLY A 158 -6.77 3.72 5.12
N GLY A 159 -6.48 4.13 3.89
CA GLY A 159 -7.05 5.33 3.30
C GLY A 159 -6.70 5.47 1.83
N GLU A 160 -7.10 6.56 1.25
CA GLU A 160 -6.86 6.88 -0.15
C GLU A 160 -6.29 8.29 -0.29
N LEU A 161 -5.38 8.44 -1.25
CA LEU A 161 -4.95 9.73 -1.77
C LEU A 161 -5.76 10.03 -3.03
N LEU A 162 -6.47 11.13 -3.04
CA LEU A 162 -7.16 11.65 -4.22
C LEU A 162 -6.39 12.85 -4.75
N PHE A 163 -6.00 12.80 -6.02
CA PHE A 163 -5.46 13.94 -6.74
C PHE A 163 -6.50 14.43 -7.74
N LEU A 164 -6.88 15.67 -7.60
CA LEU A 164 -8.04 16.28 -8.23
C LEU A 164 -7.61 17.44 -9.11
N ARG A 165 -8.38 17.74 -10.17
CA ARG A 165 -8.16 18.93 -10.99
C ARG A 165 -9.49 19.55 -11.41
N LYS A 166 -9.63 20.85 -11.18
CA LYS A 166 -10.77 21.65 -11.57
C LYS A 166 -10.32 22.86 -12.39
N LEU A 167 -10.75 22.95 -13.66
CA LEU A 167 -10.40 24.05 -14.56
C LEU A 167 -8.90 24.35 -14.60
N GLY A 168 -8.06 23.33 -14.59
CA GLY A 168 -6.60 23.44 -14.59
C GLY A 168 -5.96 23.68 -13.23
N ILE A 169 -6.73 23.90 -12.16
CA ILE A 169 -6.24 24.05 -10.80
C ILE A 169 -6.22 22.69 -10.13
N SER A 170 -5.05 22.29 -9.64
CA SER A 170 -4.84 21.01 -8.96
C SER A 170 -5.06 21.12 -7.46
N SER A 171 -5.52 20.04 -6.86
CA SER A 171 -5.75 19.88 -5.43
C SER A 171 -5.56 18.40 -5.05
N CYS A 172 -5.23 18.14 -3.79
CA CYS A 172 -5.14 16.77 -3.29
C CYS A 172 -5.73 16.68 -1.88
N CYS A 173 -6.21 15.48 -1.54
CA CYS A 173 -6.69 15.20 -0.19
C CYS A 173 -6.43 13.74 0.19
N LEU A 174 -6.36 13.50 1.50
CA LEU A 174 -6.33 12.16 2.08
C LEU A 174 -7.69 11.82 2.68
N VAL A 175 -8.17 10.62 2.40
CA VAL A 175 -9.44 10.11 2.92
C VAL A 175 -9.14 8.90 3.80
N SER A 176 -9.55 8.94 5.07
CA SER A 176 -9.16 7.98 6.11
C SER A 176 -9.82 6.61 6.03
N ASN A 177 -10.82 6.42 5.21
CA ASN A 177 -11.46 5.14 4.97
C ASN A 177 -11.83 5.06 3.50
N ILE A 178 -11.93 3.85 2.97
CA ILE A 178 -12.46 3.65 1.62
C ILE A 178 -13.94 3.99 1.67
N CYS A 179 -14.33 5.08 1.01
CA CYS A 179 -15.70 5.54 0.92
C CYS A 179 -16.00 6.07 -0.47
N ASP A 180 -17.27 6.17 -0.79
CA ASP A 180 -17.71 6.86 -1.99
C ASP A 180 -17.55 8.37 -1.81
N VAL A 181 -16.87 9.01 -2.77
CA VAL A 181 -16.67 10.45 -2.79
C VAL A 181 -17.30 11.00 -4.04
N TYR A 182 -18.22 11.95 -3.87
CA TYR A 182 -18.96 12.58 -4.96
C TYR A 182 -18.51 14.01 -5.14
N PHE A 183 -18.24 14.37 -6.38
CA PHE A 183 -17.83 15.72 -6.77
C PHE A 183 -18.82 16.30 -7.77
N GLU A 184 -18.84 17.58 -7.90
CA GLU A 184 -19.56 18.25 -8.96
C GLU A 184 -18.90 18.01 -10.33
N ASP A 185 -19.65 18.18 -11.42
CA ASP A 185 -19.27 17.73 -12.77
C ASP A 185 -17.96 18.33 -13.32
N SER A 186 -17.55 19.52 -12.86
CA SER A 186 -16.31 20.16 -13.31
C SER A 186 -15.05 19.65 -12.63
N MET A 187 -15.19 18.91 -11.52
CA MET A 187 -14.08 18.29 -10.81
C MET A 187 -13.70 16.94 -11.47
N LYS A 188 -12.43 16.77 -11.75
CA LYS A 188 -11.88 15.52 -12.28
C LYS A 188 -10.97 14.85 -11.28
N ILE A 189 -11.20 13.57 -11.00
CA ILE A 189 -10.23 12.73 -10.30
C ILE A 189 -9.15 12.35 -11.32
N ILE A 190 -7.95 12.85 -11.12
CA ILE A 190 -6.78 12.58 -11.98
C ILE A 190 -6.11 11.28 -11.54
N GLU A 191 -6.01 11.08 -10.22
CA GLU A 191 -5.45 9.86 -9.62
C GLU A 191 -6.19 9.53 -8.33
N ARG A 192 -6.37 8.24 -8.07
CA ARG A 192 -6.93 7.71 -6.83
C ARG A 192 -6.06 6.53 -6.39
N LEU A 193 -5.33 6.69 -5.32
CA LEU A 193 -4.37 5.72 -4.83
C LEU A 193 -4.81 5.17 -3.48
N ASN A 194 -4.91 3.85 -3.38
CA ASN A 194 -5.13 3.18 -2.11
C ASN A 194 -3.81 3.09 -1.35
N LEU A 195 -3.73 3.71 -0.18
CA LEU A 195 -2.50 3.77 0.61
C LEU A 195 -2.08 2.40 1.14
N SER A 196 -3.04 1.55 1.51
CA SER A 196 -2.73 0.20 1.99
C SER A 196 -2.06 -0.65 0.92
N ASP A 197 -2.50 -0.52 -0.34
CA ASP A 197 -1.90 -1.26 -1.46
C ASP A 197 -0.47 -0.82 -1.72
N LEU A 198 -0.23 0.49 -1.72
CA LEU A 198 1.11 1.05 -1.92
C LEU A 198 2.06 0.69 -0.78
N ILE A 199 1.57 0.64 0.45
CA ILE A 199 2.36 0.19 1.60
C ILE A 199 2.73 -1.28 1.45
N GLU A 200 1.81 -2.14 1.03
CA GLU A 200 2.11 -3.55 0.79
C GLU A 200 3.08 -3.74 -0.40
N GLU A 201 2.92 -2.99 -1.49
CA GLU A 201 3.90 -2.98 -2.59
C GLU A 201 5.29 -2.57 -2.09
N LEU A 202 5.37 -1.53 -1.28
CA LEU A 202 6.63 -1.06 -0.72
C LEU A 202 7.27 -2.12 0.20
N LYS A 203 6.49 -2.76 1.07
CA LYS A 203 6.96 -3.85 1.93
C LYS A 203 7.58 -5.01 1.13
N ILE A 204 6.95 -5.37 0.01
CA ILE A 204 7.46 -6.40 -0.89
C ILE A 204 8.80 -5.99 -1.53
N LYS A 205 8.94 -4.72 -1.93
CA LYS A 205 10.19 -4.21 -2.52
C LYS A 205 11.34 -4.15 -1.50
N ILE A 206 11.02 -4.01 -0.23
CA ILE A 206 12.00 -3.88 0.85
C ILE A 206 12.46 -5.25 1.37
N ALA A 207 11.55 -6.24 1.38
CA ALA A 207 11.86 -7.60 1.80
C ALA A 207 12.88 -8.25 0.84
#